data_87b983b7bf7659afeb77334a8c65489e
#
_entry.id   87b983b7bf7659afeb77334a8c65489e
#
_cell.length_a   1.000
_cell.length_b   1.000
_cell.length_c   1.000
_cell.angle_alpha   90.00
_cell.angle_beta   90.00
_cell.angle_gamma   90.00
#
_symmetry.space_group_name_H-M   'P 1'
#
loop_
_entity.id
_entity.type
_entity.pdbx_description
1 polymer ?
#
loop_
_entity_poly.entity_id
_entity_poly.type
_entity_poly.pdbx_seq_one_letter_code
_entity_poly.pdbx_strand_id
1 'polypeptide(L)'
;MNINEKKSFDVIVIGGGAAGMMAAITAASNGADTMILEHKDRVGKKILSTGNGKCNYTNELQGVTYYRGDDPAFVLPVMEQFGFEETVSFFEKLGIYPKSRNGYYYPASEQAASVLDVLRMELTFRHVSVVTECELRNISGKKNGFLLETDKGRFSGKKIIFATGLLAAPKTGSDGSAIPLIKAFGHRFSDVVPALVALQCRESFFKQLAGIRTEAEVSLFIDGESIASERGELQLTDYGISGIPIFQVSRFATKALKRKQMVTAQIDFLPKLSEQEIEQLFRSRFREYAHGKTADEAMVGLLNHKLSDVLLKEAHISLKKPAEEITKKELLQLVKQCKHMEVCVTGSKSFEQAQVCAGGVHTDEINPRTMESKLVPNVYFAGEVVDIDGMCGGYNLQWAWSSGYVAGRHAAE
;
A
#
# COMPACT_ATOMS: atom_id res chain seq x y z
N MET A 1 -19.85 30.03 -12.21
CA MET A 1 -18.76 30.94 -12.59
C MET A 1 -17.95 30.24 -13.69
N ASN A 2 -17.76 30.88 -14.81
CA ASN A 2 -17.00 30.25 -15.91
C ASN A 2 -15.54 30.16 -15.49
N ILE A 3 -14.99 28.94 -15.34
CA ILE A 3 -13.61 28.64 -14.92
C ILE A 3 -12.57 29.29 -15.86
N ASN A 4 -12.98 29.69 -17.07
CA ASN A 4 -12.11 30.33 -18.06
C ASN A 4 -11.74 31.80 -17.76
N GLU A 5 -12.37 32.46 -16.77
CA GLU A 5 -12.11 33.85 -16.43
C GLU A 5 -11.11 34.02 -15.25
N LYS A 6 -11.10 33.10 -14.27
CA LYS A 6 -10.25 33.21 -13.09
C LYS A 6 -8.95 32.43 -13.28
N LYS A 7 -7.81 33.10 -13.34
CA LYS A 7 -6.49 32.52 -13.58
C LYS A 7 -5.52 32.63 -12.41
N SER A 8 -5.94 33.18 -11.26
CA SER A 8 -5.10 33.38 -10.10
C SER A 8 -5.79 32.90 -8.82
N PHE A 9 -5.08 32.13 -8.01
CA PHE A 9 -5.54 31.48 -6.78
C PHE A 9 -4.55 31.70 -5.64
N ASP A 10 -5.00 31.58 -4.40
CA ASP A 10 -4.09 31.57 -3.25
C ASP A 10 -3.36 30.23 -3.19
N VAL A 11 -4.07 29.12 -3.36
CA VAL A 11 -3.50 27.76 -3.30
C VAL A 11 -3.89 26.97 -4.54
N ILE A 12 -2.91 26.36 -5.21
CA ILE A 12 -3.15 25.39 -6.27
C ILE A 12 -2.66 24.02 -5.81
N VAL A 13 -3.56 23.06 -5.75
CA VAL A 13 -3.29 21.66 -5.44
C VAL A 13 -3.11 20.89 -6.73
N ILE A 14 -1.99 20.21 -6.89
CA ILE A 14 -1.64 19.39 -8.05
C ILE A 14 -1.94 17.94 -7.70
N GLY A 15 -2.96 17.38 -8.33
CA GLY A 15 -3.49 16.04 -8.07
C GLY A 15 -4.73 16.04 -7.17
N GLY A 16 -5.83 15.52 -7.69
CA GLY A 16 -7.13 15.40 -7.00
C GLY A 16 -7.35 14.04 -6.34
N GLY A 17 -6.29 13.40 -5.81
CA GLY A 17 -6.38 12.17 -5.01
C GLY A 17 -6.87 12.42 -3.58
N ALA A 18 -6.76 11.42 -2.71
CA ALA A 18 -7.15 11.50 -1.31
C ALA A 18 -6.50 12.70 -0.60
N ALA A 19 -5.16 12.78 -0.65
CA ALA A 19 -4.39 13.86 -0.03
C ALA A 19 -4.74 15.23 -0.64
N GLY A 20 -4.88 15.31 -1.96
CA GLY A 20 -5.17 16.56 -2.64
C GLY A 20 -6.57 17.09 -2.35
N MET A 21 -7.58 16.24 -2.28
CA MET A 21 -8.93 16.66 -1.89
C MET A 21 -8.96 17.15 -0.44
N MET A 22 -8.30 16.44 0.49
CA MET A 22 -8.18 16.87 1.88
C MET A 22 -7.45 18.21 1.98
N ALA A 23 -6.33 18.38 1.27
CA ALA A 23 -5.57 19.63 1.26
C ALA A 23 -6.41 20.81 0.73
N ALA A 24 -7.13 20.60 -0.35
CA ALA A 24 -7.97 21.64 -0.95
C ALA A 24 -9.17 22.02 -0.06
N ILE A 25 -9.85 21.04 0.51
CA ILE A 25 -10.94 21.26 1.47
C ILE A 25 -10.42 22.05 2.67
N THR A 26 -9.27 21.66 3.21
CA THR A 26 -8.70 22.33 4.37
C THR A 26 -8.25 23.76 4.05
N ALA A 27 -7.58 23.99 2.93
CA ALA A 27 -7.16 25.32 2.51
C ALA A 27 -8.37 26.25 2.31
N ALA A 28 -9.39 25.78 1.59
CA ALA A 28 -10.62 26.55 1.37
C ALA A 28 -11.39 26.80 2.67
N SER A 29 -11.40 25.85 3.60
CA SER A 29 -12.02 26.01 4.92
C SER A 29 -11.33 27.08 5.78
N ASN A 30 -10.05 27.34 5.52
CA ASN A 30 -9.28 28.43 6.14
C ASN A 30 -9.28 29.74 5.33
N GLY A 31 -10.19 29.87 4.35
CA GLY A 31 -10.43 31.09 3.60
C GLY A 31 -9.58 31.30 2.35
N ALA A 32 -8.70 30.36 2.00
CA ALA A 32 -7.91 30.46 0.79
C ALA A 32 -8.74 30.18 -0.47
N ASP A 33 -8.58 31.00 -1.49
CA ASP A 33 -9.11 30.73 -2.82
C ASP A 33 -8.33 29.58 -3.45
N THR A 34 -8.96 28.43 -3.60
CA THR A 34 -8.28 27.16 -3.84
C THR A 34 -8.70 26.50 -5.16
N MET A 35 -7.72 25.95 -5.87
CA MET A 35 -7.93 25.17 -7.09
C MET A 35 -7.28 23.79 -6.99
N ILE A 36 -7.90 22.77 -7.60
CA ILE A 36 -7.29 21.46 -7.89
C ILE A 36 -7.06 21.35 -9.40
N LEU A 37 -5.86 20.96 -9.78
CA LEU A 37 -5.52 20.48 -11.12
C LEU A 37 -5.42 18.96 -11.12
N GLU A 38 -6.27 18.29 -11.90
CA GLU A 38 -6.32 16.82 -12.00
C GLU A 38 -6.19 16.41 -13.47
N HIS A 39 -5.26 15.52 -13.79
CA HIS A 39 -5.06 15.10 -15.18
C HIS A 39 -6.05 14.02 -15.66
N LYS A 40 -6.73 13.33 -14.75
CA LYS A 40 -7.82 12.41 -15.10
C LYS A 40 -9.15 13.15 -15.26
N ASP A 41 -10.15 12.44 -15.79
CA ASP A 41 -11.51 12.92 -16.03
C ASP A 41 -12.27 13.32 -14.74
N ARG A 42 -11.78 12.91 -13.58
CA ARG A 42 -12.42 13.18 -12.28
C ARG A 42 -11.46 12.94 -11.12
N VAL A 43 -11.66 13.64 -10.01
CA VAL A 43 -10.92 13.49 -8.77
C VAL A 43 -11.27 12.19 -8.04
N GLY A 44 -10.33 11.65 -7.26
CA GLY A 44 -10.52 10.57 -6.30
C GLY A 44 -10.62 9.16 -6.89
N LYS A 45 -10.22 8.94 -8.14
CA LYS A 45 -10.37 7.61 -8.81
C LYS A 45 -9.73 6.47 -8.01
N LYS A 46 -8.55 6.69 -7.40
CA LYS A 46 -7.83 5.66 -6.64
C LYS A 46 -8.59 5.23 -5.36
N ILE A 47 -9.39 6.13 -4.75
CA ILE A 47 -10.17 5.81 -3.56
C ILE A 47 -11.13 4.65 -3.84
N LEU A 48 -11.74 4.59 -5.01
CA LEU A 48 -12.72 3.57 -5.38
C LEU A 48 -12.16 2.14 -5.36
N SER A 49 -10.84 1.97 -5.50
CA SER A 49 -10.17 0.67 -5.47
C SER A 49 -9.65 0.28 -4.08
N THR A 50 -9.68 1.18 -3.11
CA THR A 50 -9.16 0.94 -1.77
C THR A 50 -10.05 -0.03 -0.98
N GLY A 51 -9.42 -0.87 -0.14
CA GLY A 51 -10.13 -1.83 0.70
C GLY A 51 -11.06 -2.78 -0.09
N ASN A 52 -10.66 -3.20 -1.30
CA ASN A 52 -11.49 -4.00 -2.21
C ASN A 52 -12.85 -3.32 -2.51
N GLY A 53 -12.86 -2.01 -2.73
CA GLY A 53 -14.06 -1.23 -3.01
C GLY A 53 -14.84 -0.79 -1.77
N LYS A 54 -14.37 -1.09 -0.57
CA LYS A 54 -15.02 -0.73 0.71
C LYS A 54 -14.43 0.53 1.36
N CYS A 55 -13.23 0.94 0.99
CA CYS A 55 -12.43 2.02 1.58
C CYS A 55 -12.17 1.84 3.08
N ASN A 56 -11.12 1.12 3.42
CA ASN A 56 -10.56 1.17 4.76
C ASN A 56 -9.86 2.53 4.94
N TYR A 57 -10.61 3.53 5.45
CA TYR A 57 -10.15 4.91 5.41
C TYR A 57 -9.21 5.29 6.57
N THR A 58 -9.18 4.53 7.67
CA THR A 58 -8.22 4.69 8.77
C THR A 58 -8.15 3.43 9.64
N ASN A 59 -7.30 3.46 10.67
CA ASN A 59 -7.14 2.41 11.67
C ASN A 59 -7.03 3.06 13.05
N GLU A 60 -7.59 2.43 14.10
CA GLU A 60 -7.49 2.96 15.46
C GLU A 60 -6.10 2.77 16.07
N LEU A 61 -5.35 1.75 15.61
CA LEU A 61 -3.98 1.53 16.04
C LEU A 61 -3.06 2.42 15.21
N GLN A 62 -2.52 3.45 15.85
CA GLN A 62 -1.58 4.39 15.21
C GLN A 62 -0.21 4.33 15.87
N GLY A 63 0.81 4.74 15.16
CA GLY A 63 2.18 4.81 15.66
C GLY A 63 3.22 4.60 14.56
N VAL A 64 4.45 4.98 14.84
CA VAL A 64 5.60 4.88 13.92
C VAL A 64 5.78 3.49 13.33
N THR A 65 5.49 2.44 14.10
CA THR A 65 5.66 1.05 13.69
C THR A 65 4.80 0.62 12.50
N TYR A 66 3.73 1.37 12.21
CA TYR A 66 2.84 1.09 11.07
C TYR A 66 3.25 1.81 9.79
N TYR A 67 4.27 2.68 9.86
CA TYR A 67 4.77 3.44 8.72
C TYR A 67 6.20 3.04 8.37
N ARG A 68 6.57 3.30 7.15
CA ARG A 68 7.87 2.99 6.56
C ARG A 68 8.34 4.21 5.77
N GLY A 69 9.62 4.31 5.54
CA GLY A 69 10.30 5.40 4.84
C GLY A 69 11.76 5.42 5.27
N ASP A 70 12.53 6.41 4.84
CA ASP A 70 13.88 6.61 5.34
C ASP A 70 13.86 7.16 6.77
N ASP A 71 12.85 7.98 7.12
CA ASP A 71 12.55 8.42 8.48
C ASP A 71 11.05 8.23 8.79
N PRO A 72 10.62 7.07 9.31
CA PRO A 72 9.22 6.85 9.68
C PRO A 72 8.72 7.76 10.81
N ALA A 73 9.61 8.32 11.66
CA ALA A 73 9.21 9.22 12.73
C ALA A 73 8.68 10.57 12.22
N PHE A 74 8.95 10.89 10.96
CA PHE A 74 8.38 12.04 10.26
C PHE A 74 6.85 12.13 10.35
N VAL A 75 6.15 10.99 10.49
CA VAL A 75 4.68 10.97 10.59
C VAL A 75 4.16 11.58 11.90
N LEU A 76 4.94 11.54 13.00
CA LEU A 76 4.45 11.92 14.33
C LEU A 76 3.97 13.37 14.40
N PRO A 77 4.76 14.41 14.02
CA PRO A 77 4.32 15.80 14.10
C PRO A 77 3.14 16.12 13.16
N VAL A 78 2.92 15.28 12.13
CA VAL A 78 1.79 15.39 11.20
C VAL A 78 0.54 14.80 11.84
N MET A 79 0.64 13.60 12.43
CA MET A 79 -0.45 12.91 13.11
C MET A 79 -0.90 13.60 14.39
N GLU A 80 -0.02 14.30 15.09
CA GLU A 80 -0.37 15.14 16.24
C GLU A 80 -1.37 16.26 15.88
N GLN A 81 -1.38 16.71 14.62
CA GLN A 81 -2.26 17.77 14.15
C GLN A 81 -3.56 17.22 13.54
N PHE A 82 -3.51 16.05 12.95
CA PHE A 82 -4.66 15.39 12.35
C PHE A 82 -4.45 13.88 12.34
N GLY A 83 -4.86 13.23 13.42
CA GLY A 83 -4.70 11.80 13.64
C GLY A 83 -5.95 10.98 13.35
N PHE A 84 -6.06 9.87 14.04
CA PHE A 84 -7.19 8.94 13.89
C PHE A 84 -8.53 9.59 14.29
N GLU A 85 -8.59 10.22 15.47
CA GLU A 85 -9.84 10.79 15.99
C GLU A 85 -10.32 11.95 15.12
N GLU A 86 -9.40 12.83 14.70
CA GLU A 86 -9.71 13.93 13.80
C GLU A 86 -10.21 13.40 12.44
N THR A 87 -9.61 12.31 11.94
CA THR A 87 -10.04 11.67 10.69
C THR A 87 -11.45 11.13 10.82
N VAL A 88 -11.76 10.37 11.86
CA VAL A 88 -13.11 9.85 12.08
C VAL A 88 -14.11 10.99 12.21
N SER A 89 -13.82 11.99 13.07
CA SER A 89 -14.68 13.16 13.28
C SER A 89 -14.91 13.97 11.98
N PHE A 90 -13.86 14.11 11.15
CA PHE A 90 -13.99 14.79 9.85
C PHE A 90 -14.97 14.07 8.94
N PHE A 91 -14.84 12.76 8.79
CA PHE A 91 -15.74 11.98 7.92
C PHE A 91 -17.15 11.88 8.49
N GLU A 92 -17.32 11.79 9.82
CA GLU A 92 -18.65 11.85 10.46
C GLU A 92 -19.37 13.18 10.18
N LYS A 93 -18.67 14.32 10.25
CA LYS A 93 -19.21 15.64 9.90
C LYS A 93 -19.62 15.73 8.43
N LEU A 94 -18.99 14.97 7.56
CA LEU A 94 -19.37 14.87 6.15
C LEU A 94 -20.50 13.85 5.91
N GLY A 95 -20.95 13.13 6.93
CA GLY A 95 -22.05 12.17 6.84
C GLY A 95 -21.64 10.70 6.71
N ILE A 96 -20.37 10.36 6.89
CA ILE A 96 -19.94 8.96 6.94
C ILE A 96 -20.17 8.41 8.34
N TYR A 97 -21.03 7.41 8.46
CA TYR A 97 -21.18 6.65 9.70
C TYR A 97 -20.06 5.59 9.77
N PRO A 98 -19.20 5.60 10.83
CA PRO A 98 -18.05 4.71 10.92
C PRO A 98 -18.48 3.28 11.29
N LYS A 99 -17.80 2.30 10.70
CA LYS A 99 -17.91 0.88 11.04
C LYS A 99 -16.51 0.34 11.33
N SER A 100 -16.25 -0.01 12.60
CA SER A 100 -15.00 -0.66 12.98
C SER A 100 -15.09 -2.18 12.83
N ARG A 101 -14.00 -2.77 12.37
CA ARG A 101 -13.79 -4.21 12.33
C ARG A 101 -12.34 -4.52 12.70
N ASN A 102 -12.10 -4.98 13.92
CA ASN A 102 -10.76 -5.27 14.45
C ASN A 102 -9.79 -4.06 14.31
N GLY A 103 -10.27 -2.85 14.61
CA GLY A 103 -9.49 -1.62 14.50
C GLY A 103 -9.44 -0.99 13.11
N TYR A 104 -9.90 -1.68 12.08
CA TYR A 104 -10.02 -1.16 10.72
C TYR A 104 -11.33 -0.40 10.55
N TYR A 105 -11.28 0.84 10.07
CA TYR A 105 -12.46 1.69 9.91
C TYR A 105 -12.90 1.80 8.46
N TYR A 106 -14.19 1.57 8.24
CA TYR A 106 -14.87 1.62 6.95
C TYR A 106 -16.10 2.52 7.05
N PRO A 107 -16.63 3.07 5.94
CA PRO A 107 -17.99 3.59 5.94
C PRO A 107 -18.98 2.44 6.22
N ALA A 108 -20.04 2.69 6.98
CA ALA A 108 -21.05 1.67 7.28
C ALA A 108 -21.71 1.08 6.03
N SER A 109 -21.77 1.86 4.95
CA SER A 109 -22.22 1.39 3.63
C SER A 109 -21.31 0.33 3.00
N GLU A 110 -20.08 0.15 3.50
CA GLU A 110 -19.03 -0.69 2.89
C GLU A 110 -18.76 -0.36 1.40
N GLN A 111 -18.95 0.91 1.03
CA GLN A 111 -18.75 1.39 -0.35
C GLN A 111 -17.74 2.53 -0.37
N ALA A 112 -16.64 2.36 -1.08
CA ALA A 112 -15.64 3.41 -1.27
C ALA A 112 -16.20 4.66 -1.96
N ALA A 113 -17.25 4.49 -2.76
CA ALA A 113 -17.97 5.58 -3.39
C ALA A 113 -18.54 6.56 -2.37
N SER A 114 -19.06 6.09 -1.22
CA SER A 114 -19.60 6.97 -0.18
C SER A 114 -18.55 7.95 0.34
N VAL A 115 -17.33 7.49 0.60
CA VAL A 115 -16.21 8.34 1.03
C VAL A 115 -15.86 9.37 -0.05
N LEU A 116 -15.80 8.93 -1.30
CA LEU A 116 -15.49 9.81 -2.42
C LEU A 116 -16.56 10.87 -2.65
N ASP A 117 -17.84 10.49 -2.56
CA ASP A 117 -18.95 11.38 -2.84
C ASP A 117 -19.05 12.50 -1.80
N VAL A 118 -18.87 12.19 -0.50
CA VAL A 118 -18.87 13.24 0.54
C VAL A 118 -17.70 14.20 0.38
N LEU A 119 -16.54 13.75 -0.04
CA LEU A 119 -15.39 14.62 -0.34
C LEU A 119 -15.68 15.54 -1.53
N ARG A 120 -16.30 15.02 -2.60
CA ARG A 120 -16.70 15.84 -3.77
C ARG A 120 -17.77 16.86 -3.42
N MET A 121 -18.76 16.48 -2.61
CA MET A 121 -19.77 17.41 -2.11
C MET A 121 -19.12 18.54 -1.29
N GLU A 122 -18.14 18.21 -0.42
CA GLU A 122 -17.45 19.21 0.39
C GLU A 122 -16.58 20.14 -0.47
N LEU A 123 -15.88 19.64 -1.50
CA LEU A 123 -15.18 20.49 -2.47
C LEU A 123 -16.13 21.51 -3.12
N THR A 124 -17.32 21.07 -3.51
CA THR A 124 -18.35 21.96 -4.11
C THR A 124 -18.86 22.96 -3.09
N PHE A 125 -19.16 22.51 -1.88
CA PHE A 125 -19.64 23.37 -0.78
C PHE A 125 -18.63 24.46 -0.40
N ARG A 126 -17.33 24.13 -0.43
CA ARG A 126 -16.23 25.08 -0.18
C ARG A 126 -15.82 25.91 -1.39
N HIS A 127 -16.55 25.81 -2.50
CA HIS A 127 -16.27 26.52 -3.74
C HIS A 127 -14.85 26.29 -4.30
N VAL A 128 -14.27 25.11 -4.07
CA VAL A 128 -12.97 24.74 -4.65
C VAL A 128 -13.12 24.61 -6.16
N SER A 129 -12.27 25.30 -6.91
CA SER A 129 -12.22 25.19 -8.37
C SER A 129 -11.53 23.89 -8.77
N VAL A 130 -12.20 22.99 -9.49
CA VAL A 130 -11.62 21.72 -9.94
C VAL A 130 -11.50 21.71 -11.46
N VAL A 131 -10.29 21.57 -11.98
CA VAL A 131 -10.01 21.42 -13.40
C VAL A 131 -9.50 20.01 -13.65
N THR A 132 -10.32 19.21 -14.29
CA THR A 132 -10.00 17.82 -14.68
C THR A 132 -9.47 17.75 -16.11
N GLU A 133 -8.92 16.57 -16.51
CA GLU A 133 -8.30 16.39 -17.82
C GLU A 133 -7.26 17.49 -18.12
N CYS A 134 -6.52 17.91 -17.10
CA CYS A 134 -5.60 19.03 -17.12
C CYS A 134 -4.16 18.55 -16.87
N GLU A 135 -3.39 18.49 -17.93
CA GLU A 135 -1.99 18.04 -17.86
C GLU A 135 -1.07 19.22 -17.53
N LEU A 136 -0.41 19.14 -16.37
CA LEU A 136 0.60 20.12 -15.98
C LEU A 136 1.93 19.83 -16.69
N ARG A 137 2.44 20.82 -17.43
CA ARG A 137 3.64 20.70 -18.25
C ARG A 137 4.86 21.36 -17.63
N ASN A 138 4.65 22.51 -16.98
CA ASN A 138 5.74 23.29 -16.42
C ASN A 138 5.26 24.11 -15.23
N ILE A 139 6.19 24.39 -14.30
CA ILE A 139 5.98 25.31 -13.19
C ILE A 139 7.18 26.26 -13.16
N SER A 140 6.92 27.55 -13.15
CA SER A 140 7.94 28.59 -13.02
C SER A 140 7.65 29.50 -11.83
N GLY A 141 8.69 29.82 -11.06
CA GLY A 141 8.61 30.81 -9.97
C GLY A 141 8.36 32.21 -10.53
N LYS A 142 7.55 33.01 -9.81
CA LYS A 142 7.34 34.44 -10.04
C LYS A 142 7.63 35.21 -8.76
N LYS A 143 7.71 36.55 -8.85
CA LYS A 143 7.94 37.43 -7.69
C LYS A 143 7.00 37.15 -6.50
N ASN A 144 5.74 36.75 -6.78
CA ASN A 144 4.72 36.53 -5.77
C ASN A 144 4.00 35.18 -5.96
N GLY A 145 4.73 34.08 -6.20
CA GLY A 145 4.16 32.75 -6.35
C GLY A 145 4.66 31.98 -7.57
N PHE A 146 3.77 31.23 -8.21
CA PHE A 146 4.09 30.29 -9.28
C PHE A 146 3.18 30.51 -10.49
N LEU A 147 3.73 30.25 -11.67
CA LEU A 147 2.95 30.09 -12.91
C LEU A 147 2.98 28.63 -13.32
N LEU A 148 1.81 28.04 -13.44
CA LEU A 148 1.60 26.67 -13.89
C LEU A 148 1.14 26.70 -15.35
N GLU A 149 1.91 26.05 -16.23
CA GLU A 149 1.57 25.90 -17.65
C GLU A 149 0.97 24.52 -17.90
N THR A 150 -0.24 24.51 -18.42
CA THR A 150 -1.01 23.29 -18.68
C THR A 150 -1.49 23.24 -20.13
N ASP A 151 -2.03 22.12 -20.55
CA ASP A 151 -2.71 21.99 -21.85
C ASP A 151 -4.04 22.77 -21.90
N LYS A 152 -4.61 23.13 -20.75
CA LYS A 152 -5.83 23.95 -20.63
C LYS A 152 -5.56 25.45 -20.39
N GLY A 153 -4.31 25.87 -20.48
CA GLY A 153 -3.89 27.26 -20.31
C GLY A 153 -2.96 27.45 -19.13
N ARG A 154 -2.88 28.71 -18.64
CA ARG A 154 -1.94 29.11 -17.59
C ARG A 154 -2.69 29.52 -16.34
N PHE A 155 -2.26 29.01 -15.19
CA PHE A 155 -2.79 29.34 -13.88
C PHE A 155 -1.68 29.93 -13.00
N SER A 156 -2.04 30.89 -12.14
CA SER A 156 -1.11 31.46 -11.17
C SER A 156 -1.56 31.09 -9.75
N GLY A 157 -0.65 30.62 -8.92
CA GLY A 157 -0.89 30.33 -7.50
C GLY A 157 0.13 31.04 -6.63
N LYS A 158 -0.27 31.57 -5.47
CA LYS A 158 0.69 32.07 -4.48
C LYS A 158 1.46 30.91 -3.87
N LYS A 159 0.78 29.79 -3.62
CA LYS A 159 1.34 28.57 -3.04
C LYS A 159 0.88 27.37 -3.85
N ILE A 160 1.67 26.30 -3.85
CA ILE A 160 1.38 25.03 -4.54
C ILE A 160 1.54 23.85 -3.60
N ILE A 161 0.66 22.87 -3.74
CA ILE A 161 0.71 21.60 -2.99
C ILE A 161 0.82 20.45 -3.99
N PHE A 162 1.91 19.70 -3.94
CA PHE A 162 2.04 18.45 -4.68
C PHE A 162 1.37 17.30 -3.92
N ALA A 163 0.26 16.81 -4.46
CA ALA A 163 -0.53 15.68 -3.95
C ALA A 163 -0.75 14.62 -5.04
N THR A 164 0.26 14.41 -5.88
CA THR A 164 0.20 13.68 -7.14
C THR A 164 0.29 12.16 -6.99
N GLY A 165 0.62 11.68 -5.79
CA GLY A 165 1.04 10.29 -5.62
C GLY A 165 2.36 10.01 -6.36
N LEU A 166 2.63 8.73 -6.66
CA LEU A 166 3.84 8.31 -7.38
C LEU A 166 3.48 7.47 -8.62
N LEU A 167 3.71 6.15 -8.59
CA LEU A 167 3.58 5.25 -9.74
C LEU A 167 2.54 4.14 -9.55
N ALA A 168 1.99 3.95 -8.33
CA ALA A 168 1.07 2.85 -8.05
C ALA A 168 -0.32 3.11 -8.64
N ALA A 169 -0.84 2.11 -9.36
CA ALA A 169 -2.11 2.15 -10.08
C ALA A 169 -2.22 3.34 -11.07
N PRO A 170 -1.33 3.47 -12.07
CA PRO A 170 -1.20 4.65 -12.93
C PRO A 170 -2.48 4.97 -13.71
N LYS A 171 -3.32 3.99 -13.98
CA LYS A 171 -4.64 4.19 -14.60
C LYS A 171 -5.58 5.07 -13.76
N THR A 172 -5.34 5.16 -12.45
CA THR A 172 -6.13 5.96 -11.52
C THR A 172 -5.60 7.37 -11.31
N GLY A 173 -4.40 7.69 -11.81
CA GLY A 173 -3.82 9.02 -11.75
C GLY A 173 -2.39 9.11 -11.24
N SER A 174 -1.89 8.11 -10.51
CA SER A 174 -0.52 8.09 -9.97
C SER A 174 0.45 7.51 -11.01
N ASP A 175 0.86 8.30 -11.99
CA ASP A 175 1.68 7.87 -13.14
C ASP A 175 3.12 8.41 -13.14
N GLY A 176 3.48 9.18 -12.10
CA GLY A 176 4.82 9.74 -11.95
C GLY A 176 5.10 10.99 -12.79
N SER A 177 4.13 11.52 -13.52
CA SER A 177 4.31 12.69 -14.40
C SER A 177 4.80 13.95 -13.66
N ALA A 178 4.51 14.09 -12.36
CA ALA A 178 4.99 15.20 -11.54
C ALA A 178 6.43 15.04 -11.04
N ILE A 179 7.04 13.86 -11.08
CA ILE A 179 8.39 13.62 -10.56
C ILE A 179 9.43 14.55 -11.20
N PRO A 180 9.47 14.74 -12.53
CA PRO A 180 10.41 15.68 -13.16
C PRO A 180 10.19 17.13 -12.69
N LEU A 181 8.96 17.55 -12.48
CA LEU A 181 8.61 18.89 -12.03
C LEU A 181 9.11 19.16 -10.61
N ILE A 182 8.93 18.18 -9.71
CA ILE A 182 9.40 18.25 -8.32
C ILE A 182 10.94 18.25 -8.29
N LYS A 183 11.59 17.43 -9.10
CA LYS A 183 13.05 17.42 -9.24
C LYS A 183 13.60 18.74 -9.77
N ALA A 184 12.87 19.46 -10.62
CA ALA A 184 13.26 20.78 -11.11
C ALA A 184 13.31 21.83 -9.99
N PHE A 185 12.60 21.63 -8.86
CA PHE A 185 12.74 22.43 -7.64
C PHE A 185 13.92 22.02 -6.75
N GLY A 186 14.74 21.03 -7.18
CA GLY A 186 15.92 20.57 -6.45
C GLY A 186 15.66 19.41 -5.48
N HIS A 187 14.43 18.92 -5.38
CA HIS A 187 14.09 17.81 -4.49
C HIS A 187 14.63 16.46 -4.96
N ARG A 188 15.17 15.70 -4.01
CA ARG A 188 15.63 14.34 -4.20
C ARG A 188 14.51 13.35 -4.00
N PHE A 189 14.61 12.20 -4.65
CA PHE A 189 13.72 11.07 -4.48
C PHE A 189 14.50 9.85 -4.03
N SER A 190 14.01 9.16 -3.02
CA SER A 190 14.43 7.81 -2.70
C SER A 190 13.99 6.83 -3.81
N ASP A 191 14.51 5.61 -3.76
CA ASP A 191 14.17 4.57 -4.72
C ASP A 191 12.67 4.25 -4.71
N VAL A 192 11.96 4.67 -5.74
CA VAL A 192 10.54 4.32 -5.90
C VAL A 192 10.41 2.90 -6.42
N VAL A 193 9.70 2.05 -5.67
CA VAL A 193 9.41 0.65 -5.99
C VAL A 193 7.96 0.30 -5.65
N PRO A 194 7.37 -0.74 -6.28
CA PRO A 194 6.05 -1.22 -5.91
C PRO A 194 6.03 -1.71 -4.45
N ALA A 195 4.96 -1.39 -3.71
CA ALA A 195 4.72 -1.90 -2.36
C ALA A 195 3.25 -2.31 -2.20
N LEU A 196 2.96 -3.10 -1.18
CA LEU A 196 1.68 -3.80 -1.02
C LEU A 196 1.29 -4.53 -2.31
N VAL A 197 2.18 -5.38 -2.78
CA VAL A 197 2.13 -6.03 -4.09
C VAL A 197 2.47 -7.52 -3.98
N ALA A 198 1.93 -8.34 -4.87
CA ALA A 198 2.25 -9.76 -4.96
C ALA A 198 3.69 -9.98 -5.46
N LEU A 199 4.33 -11.05 -4.99
CA LEU A 199 5.69 -11.43 -5.34
C LEU A 199 5.70 -12.62 -6.31
N GLN A 200 6.64 -12.58 -7.25
CA GLN A 200 6.87 -13.64 -8.23
C GLN A 200 7.97 -14.55 -7.71
N CYS A 201 7.76 -15.86 -7.84
CA CYS A 201 8.69 -16.89 -7.39
C CYS A 201 9.19 -17.72 -8.58
N ARG A 202 10.35 -18.37 -8.38
CA ARG A 202 11.02 -19.17 -9.42
C ARG A 202 10.37 -20.53 -9.61
N GLU A 203 9.83 -21.11 -8.54
CA GLU A 203 9.42 -22.51 -8.45
C GLU A 203 8.24 -22.80 -9.36
N SER A 204 8.35 -23.86 -10.17
CA SER A 204 7.33 -24.23 -11.16
C SER A 204 6.06 -24.82 -10.57
N PHE A 205 6.11 -25.32 -9.34
CA PHE A 205 4.95 -25.92 -8.66
C PHE A 205 3.83 -24.91 -8.36
N PHE A 206 4.12 -23.62 -8.37
CA PHE A 206 3.11 -22.57 -8.15
C PHE A 206 1.94 -22.67 -9.14
N LYS A 207 2.17 -23.13 -10.36
CA LYS A 207 1.10 -23.37 -11.35
C LYS A 207 0.04 -24.37 -10.85
N GLN A 208 0.45 -25.37 -10.04
CA GLN A 208 -0.47 -26.35 -9.48
C GLN A 208 -1.23 -25.80 -8.26
N LEU A 209 -0.67 -24.78 -7.59
CA LEU A 209 -1.19 -24.18 -6.37
C LEU A 209 -2.09 -22.96 -6.61
N ALA A 210 -2.25 -22.54 -7.87
CA ALA A 210 -3.01 -21.35 -8.20
C ALA A 210 -4.44 -21.37 -7.63
N GLY A 211 -4.79 -20.27 -6.94
CA GLY A 211 -6.11 -20.06 -6.33
C GLY A 211 -6.27 -20.59 -4.90
N ILE A 212 -5.27 -21.27 -4.35
CA ILE A 212 -5.31 -21.73 -2.95
C ILE A 212 -5.11 -20.53 -2.01
N ARG A 213 -5.93 -20.49 -0.95
CA ARG A 213 -5.76 -19.61 0.20
C ARG A 213 -5.58 -20.46 1.44
N THR A 214 -4.64 -20.10 2.29
CA THR A 214 -4.32 -20.80 3.53
C THR A 214 -3.75 -19.85 4.57
N GLU A 215 -4.03 -20.08 5.85
CA GLU A 215 -3.31 -19.39 6.91
C GLU A 215 -1.85 -19.83 6.88
N ALA A 216 -0.94 -18.88 6.89
CA ALA A 216 0.49 -19.16 6.90
C ALA A 216 1.26 -18.02 7.59
N GLU A 217 2.47 -18.31 8.02
CA GLU A 217 3.46 -17.31 8.37
C GLU A 217 4.53 -17.26 7.27
N VAL A 218 4.89 -16.05 6.85
CA VAL A 218 5.86 -15.84 5.80
C VAL A 218 7.01 -14.98 6.33
N SER A 219 8.20 -15.54 6.35
CA SER A 219 9.45 -14.86 6.73
C SER A 219 10.24 -14.51 5.48
N LEU A 220 10.60 -13.24 5.31
CA LEU A 220 11.41 -12.74 4.20
C LEU A 220 12.87 -12.66 4.59
N PHE A 221 13.74 -13.20 3.73
CA PHE A 221 15.19 -13.14 3.88
C PHE A 221 15.81 -12.38 2.72
N ILE A 222 16.80 -11.55 3.02
CA ILE A 222 17.61 -10.82 2.03
C ILE A 222 19.08 -11.18 2.29
N ASP A 223 19.75 -11.74 1.27
CA ASP A 223 21.14 -12.24 1.37
C ASP A 223 21.35 -13.20 2.55
N GLY A 224 20.30 -13.96 2.93
CA GLY A 224 20.29 -14.92 4.02
C GLY A 224 19.94 -14.35 5.40
N GLU A 225 19.78 -13.03 5.54
CA GLU A 225 19.35 -12.40 6.79
C GLU A 225 17.84 -12.26 6.87
N SER A 226 17.24 -12.60 8.01
CA SER A 226 15.81 -12.45 8.27
C SER A 226 15.46 -10.96 8.44
N ILE A 227 14.54 -10.45 7.61
CA ILE A 227 14.20 -9.02 7.56
C ILE A 227 12.83 -8.74 8.16
N ALA A 228 11.84 -9.58 7.87
CA ALA A 228 10.46 -9.39 8.31
C ALA A 228 9.73 -10.74 8.33
N SER A 229 8.77 -10.89 9.22
CA SER A 229 7.87 -12.03 9.25
C SER A 229 6.45 -11.52 9.47
N GLU A 230 5.49 -12.09 8.73
CA GLU A 230 4.08 -11.71 8.80
C GLU A 230 3.20 -12.94 8.70
N ARG A 231 2.13 -12.96 9.50
CA ARG A 231 1.17 -14.07 9.54
C ARG A 231 -0.20 -13.62 9.06
N GLY A 232 -0.86 -14.47 8.27
CA GLY A 232 -2.21 -14.21 7.78
C GLY A 232 -2.64 -15.14 6.66
N GLU A 233 -3.70 -14.77 5.95
CA GLU A 233 -4.15 -15.52 4.78
C GLU A 233 -3.19 -15.31 3.61
N LEU A 234 -2.37 -16.34 3.34
CA LEU A 234 -1.51 -16.43 2.17
C LEU A 234 -2.33 -16.89 0.95
N GLN A 235 -2.17 -16.23 -0.17
CA GLN A 235 -2.72 -16.63 -1.45
C GLN A 235 -1.61 -17.15 -2.36
N LEU A 236 -1.72 -18.41 -2.77
CA LEU A 236 -0.85 -19.03 -3.77
C LEU A 236 -1.41 -18.76 -5.16
N THR A 237 -0.56 -18.29 -6.06
CA THR A 237 -0.92 -17.93 -7.44
C THR A 237 -0.07 -18.74 -8.42
N ASP A 238 -0.37 -18.68 -9.70
CA ASP A 238 0.40 -19.35 -10.75
C ASP A 238 1.83 -18.83 -10.95
N TYR A 239 2.09 -17.61 -10.45
CA TYR A 239 3.37 -16.90 -10.55
C TYR A 239 4.12 -16.80 -9.21
N GLY A 240 3.54 -17.20 -8.08
CA GLY A 240 4.16 -17.07 -6.77
C GLY A 240 3.15 -16.81 -5.65
N ILE A 241 3.42 -15.83 -4.82
CA ILE A 241 2.75 -15.58 -3.54
C ILE A 241 2.09 -14.20 -3.46
N SER A 242 0.96 -14.14 -2.79
CA SER A 242 0.14 -12.94 -2.58
C SER A 242 -0.61 -13.04 -1.24
N GLY A 243 -1.46 -12.06 -0.95
CA GLY A 243 -2.20 -11.99 0.31
C GLY A 243 -1.58 -11.00 1.29
N ILE A 244 -2.26 -10.77 2.40
CA ILE A 244 -1.87 -9.73 3.37
C ILE A 244 -0.43 -9.90 3.89
N PRO A 245 0.04 -11.11 4.28
CA PRO A 245 1.42 -11.29 4.72
C PRO A 245 2.45 -10.84 3.67
N ILE A 246 2.16 -11.16 2.41
CA ILE A 246 3.05 -10.80 1.30
C ILE A 246 3.03 -9.30 1.04
N PHE A 247 1.86 -8.68 1.09
CA PHE A 247 1.76 -7.23 0.93
C PHE A 247 2.62 -6.51 1.97
N GLN A 248 2.59 -6.93 3.22
CA GLN A 248 3.36 -6.32 4.31
C GLN A 248 4.87 -6.42 4.10
N VAL A 249 5.38 -7.55 3.60
CA VAL A 249 6.82 -7.75 3.41
C VAL A 249 7.31 -7.31 2.02
N SER A 250 6.42 -7.07 1.07
CA SER A 250 6.76 -6.84 -0.34
C SER A 250 7.69 -5.65 -0.58
N ARG A 251 7.56 -4.56 0.19
CA ARG A 251 8.42 -3.39 0.04
C ARG A 251 9.90 -3.70 0.29
N PHE A 252 10.19 -4.58 1.23
CA PHE A 252 11.57 -5.00 1.51
C PHE A 252 12.11 -5.84 0.35
N ALA A 253 11.29 -6.78 -0.13
CA ALA A 253 11.63 -7.61 -1.29
C ALA A 253 11.90 -6.76 -2.55
N THR A 254 11.03 -5.81 -2.87
CA THR A 254 11.17 -4.98 -4.07
C THR A 254 12.35 -4.02 -4.00
N LYS A 255 12.64 -3.42 -2.83
CA LYS A 255 13.84 -2.61 -2.61
C LYS A 255 15.12 -3.45 -2.78
N ALA A 256 15.16 -4.67 -2.21
CA ALA A 256 16.29 -5.58 -2.32
C ALA A 256 16.52 -6.05 -3.78
N LEU A 257 15.47 -6.46 -4.46
CA LEU A 257 15.54 -6.88 -5.87
C LEU A 257 16.05 -5.73 -6.78
N LYS A 258 15.63 -4.49 -6.54
CA LYS A 258 16.16 -3.33 -7.25
C LYS A 258 17.66 -3.15 -7.06
N ARG A 259 18.18 -3.51 -5.88
CA ARG A 259 19.61 -3.52 -5.54
C ARG A 259 20.33 -4.80 -5.96
N LYS A 260 19.62 -5.70 -6.68
CA LYS A 260 20.15 -7.01 -7.14
C LYS A 260 20.59 -7.94 -6.02
N GLN A 261 19.98 -7.81 -4.84
CA GLN A 261 20.20 -8.70 -3.71
C GLN A 261 19.36 -9.98 -3.88
N MET A 262 19.81 -11.07 -3.26
CA MET A 262 19.07 -12.33 -3.24
C MET A 262 17.91 -12.23 -2.25
N VAL A 263 16.72 -12.58 -2.71
CA VAL A 263 15.51 -12.55 -1.89
C VAL A 263 14.90 -13.94 -1.85
N THR A 264 14.67 -14.46 -0.65
CA THR A 264 13.93 -15.71 -0.43
C THR A 264 12.80 -15.48 0.56
N ALA A 265 11.74 -16.26 0.43
CA ALA A 265 10.66 -16.31 1.40
C ALA A 265 10.55 -17.72 1.95
N GLN A 266 10.46 -17.84 3.27
CA GLN A 266 10.20 -19.09 3.95
C GLN A 266 8.74 -19.10 4.41
N ILE A 267 8.02 -20.17 4.10
CA ILE A 267 6.59 -20.29 4.36
C ILE A 267 6.34 -21.40 5.37
N ASP A 268 5.69 -21.05 6.47
CA ASP A 268 5.14 -21.97 7.46
C ASP A 268 3.63 -22.11 7.22
N PHE A 269 3.21 -23.30 6.74
CA PHE A 269 1.80 -23.61 6.47
C PHE A 269 1.02 -24.07 7.69
N LEU A 270 1.69 -24.30 8.82
CA LEU A 270 1.09 -24.74 10.08
C LEU A 270 1.60 -23.89 11.26
N PRO A 271 1.41 -22.56 11.23
CA PRO A 271 2.07 -21.65 12.17
C PRO A 271 1.59 -21.77 13.62
N LYS A 272 0.53 -22.54 13.86
CA LYS A 272 0.01 -22.83 15.21
C LYS A 272 0.66 -24.03 15.87
N LEU A 273 1.41 -24.84 15.11
CA LEU A 273 2.02 -26.06 15.57
C LEU A 273 3.55 -25.96 15.51
N SER A 274 4.21 -26.46 16.53
CA SER A 274 5.65 -26.67 16.55
C SER A 274 6.06 -27.83 15.61
N GLU A 275 7.32 -27.90 15.24
CA GLU A 275 7.86 -29.03 14.45
C GLU A 275 7.60 -30.37 15.15
N GLN A 276 7.75 -30.41 16.49
CA GLN A 276 7.52 -31.62 17.28
C GLN A 276 6.06 -32.07 17.24
N GLU A 277 5.11 -31.15 17.34
CA GLU A 277 3.68 -31.46 17.23
C GLU A 277 3.31 -31.94 15.83
N ILE A 278 3.91 -31.36 14.78
CA ILE A 278 3.70 -31.82 13.39
C ILE A 278 4.33 -33.19 13.18
N GLU A 279 5.53 -33.43 13.71
CA GLU A 279 6.18 -34.76 13.64
C GLU A 279 5.28 -35.81 14.31
N GLN A 280 4.73 -35.52 15.49
CA GLN A 280 3.84 -36.43 16.18
C GLN A 280 2.53 -36.64 15.40
N LEU A 281 1.93 -35.57 14.87
CA LEU A 281 0.74 -35.65 14.02
C LEU A 281 0.96 -36.55 12.80
N PHE A 282 2.12 -36.40 12.12
CA PHE A 282 2.47 -37.24 10.97
C PHE A 282 2.74 -38.70 11.35
N ARG A 283 3.38 -38.93 12.51
CA ARG A 283 3.57 -40.31 13.02
C ARG A 283 2.23 -41.01 13.20
N SER A 284 1.25 -40.35 13.84
CA SER A 284 -0.08 -40.93 14.02
C SER A 284 -0.77 -41.15 12.66
N ARG A 285 -0.73 -40.20 11.73
CA ARG A 285 -1.39 -40.30 10.42
C ARG A 285 -0.79 -41.40 9.52
N PHE A 286 0.54 -41.51 9.52
CA PHE A 286 1.25 -42.44 8.64
C PHE A 286 1.54 -43.80 9.27
N ARG A 287 1.26 -43.98 10.56
CA ARG A 287 1.45 -45.27 11.27
C ARG A 287 0.17 -45.78 11.92
N GLU A 288 -0.35 -45.04 12.89
CA GLU A 288 -1.46 -45.50 13.72
C GLU A 288 -2.80 -45.51 12.94
N TYR A 289 -3.00 -44.51 12.09
CA TYR A 289 -4.25 -44.34 11.34
C TYR A 289 -4.08 -44.56 9.83
N ALA A 290 -2.98 -45.15 9.41
CA ALA A 290 -2.71 -45.36 7.99
C ALA A 290 -3.74 -46.31 7.32
N HIS A 291 -4.02 -47.46 7.95
CA HIS A 291 -5.04 -48.40 7.47
C HIS A 291 -4.98 -48.70 5.96
N GLY A 292 -3.78 -48.92 5.43
CA GLY A 292 -3.56 -49.19 3.99
C GLY A 292 -3.66 -47.95 3.09
N LYS A 293 -3.72 -46.72 3.63
CA LYS A 293 -3.72 -45.48 2.88
C LYS A 293 -2.40 -45.23 2.17
N THR A 294 -2.48 -44.50 1.08
CA THR A 294 -1.31 -43.88 0.43
C THR A 294 -0.90 -42.60 1.12
N ALA A 295 0.29 -42.08 0.80
CA ALA A 295 0.82 -40.84 1.40
C ALA A 295 -0.11 -39.65 1.19
N ASP A 296 -0.67 -39.47 -0.02
CA ASP A 296 -1.63 -38.39 -0.31
C ASP A 296 -2.94 -38.56 0.48
N GLU A 297 -3.45 -39.80 0.58
CA GLU A 297 -4.66 -40.08 1.34
C GLU A 297 -4.50 -39.84 2.85
N ALA A 298 -3.31 -40.11 3.40
CA ALA A 298 -2.99 -39.82 4.79
C ALA A 298 -2.91 -38.29 5.10
N MET A 299 -2.70 -37.45 4.11
CA MET A 299 -2.69 -36.00 4.26
C MET A 299 -4.09 -35.35 4.21
N VAL A 300 -5.11 -36.09 3.76
CA VAL A 300 -6.50 -35.60 3.62
C VAL A 300 -7.01 -35.00 4.92
N GLY A 301 -7.57 -33.78 4.84
CA GLY A 301 -8.14 -33.07 5.99
C GLY A 301 -7.15 -32.26 6.83
N LEU A 302 -5.86 -32.22 6.46
CA LEU A 302 -4.84 -31.35 7.13
C LEU A 302 -4.66 -30.04 6.40
N LEU A 303 -4.38 -30.10 5.10
CA LEU A 303 -4.17 -28.96 4.22
C LEU A 303 -4.99 -29.13 2.94
N ASN A 304 -5.01 -28.09 2.09
CA ASN A 304 -5.57 -28.22 0.76
C ASN A 304 -4.88 -29.36 -0.01
N HIS A 305 -5.65 -30.19 -0.72
CA HIS A 305 -5.14 -31.39 -1.39
C HIS A 305 -3.96 -31.10 -2.33
N LYS A 306 -4.08 -30.09 -3.20
CA LYS A 306 -3.00 -29.72 -4.13
C LYS A 306 -1.74 -29.24 -3.38
N LEU A 307 -1.91 -28.55 -2.26
CA LEU A 307 -0.78 -28.14 -1.41
C LEU A 307 -0.09 -29.36 -0.77
N SER A 308 -0.88 -30.29 -0.23
CA SER A 308 -0.37 -31.55 0.30
C SER A 308 0.44 -32.33 -0.72
N ASP A 309 -0.06 -32.43 -1.96
CA ASP A 309 0.62 -33.10 -3.06
C ASP A 309 1.98 -32.48 -3.39
N VAL A 310 2.04 -31.13 -3.39
CA VAL A 310 3.32 -30.41 -3.62
C VAL A 310 4.27 -30.64 -2.46
N LEU A 311 3.82 -30.52 -1.21
CA LEU A 311 4.65 -30.74 -0.03
C LEU A 311 5.23 -32.16 0.02
N LEU A 312 4.46 -33.18 -0.33
CA LEU A 312 4.93 -34.56 -0.44
C LEU A 312 6.01 -34.70 -1.53
N LYS A 313 5.79 -34.11 -2.71
CA LYS A 313 6.77 -34.14 -3.82
C LYS A 313 8.06 -33.44 -3.46
N GLU A 314 7.99 -32.27 -2.83
CA GLU A 314 9.17 -31.51 -2.36
C GLU A 314 9.89 -32.23 -1.20
N ALA A 315 9.17 -33.07 -0.45
CA ALA A 315 9.77 -33.98 0.53
C ALA A 315 10.30 -35.28 -0.11
N HIS A 316 10.26 -35.41 -1.43
CA HIS A 316 10.64 -36.61 -2.21
C HIS A 316 9.83 -37.86 -1.86
N ILE A 317 8.58 -37.69 -1.47
CA ILE A 317 7.65 -38.77 -1.16
C ILE A 317 6.71 -38.98 -2.35
N SER A 318 6.66 -40.20 -2.89
CA SER A 318 5.68 -40.55 -3.92
C SER A 318 4.26 -40.50 -3.33
N LEU A 319 3.34 -39.86 -4.03
CA LEU A 319 1.94 -39.73 -3.59
C LEU A 319 1.28 -41.09 -3.32
N LYS A 320 1.63 -42.10 -4.12
CA LYS A 320 1.06 -43.45 -4.04
C LYS A 320 1.89 -44.41 -3.17
N LYS A 321 2.90 -43.94 -2.50
CA LYS A 321 3.66 -44.74 -1.52
C LYS A 321 2.73 -45.13 -0.37
N PRO A 322 2.72 -46.41 0.05
CA PRO A 322 1.98 -46.81 1.27
C PRO A 322 2.43 -45.96 2.47
N ALA A 323 1.49 -45.38 3.18
CA ALA A 323 1.76 -44.46 4.28
C ALA A 323 2.65 -45.11 5.35
N GLU A 324 2.42 -46.39 5.61
CA GLU A 324 3.19 -47.19 6.60
C GLU A 324 4.67 -47.40 6.21
N GLU A 325 4.99 -47.24 4.91
CA GLU A 325 6.36 -47.36 4.41
C GLU A 325 7.17 -46.07 4.46
N ILE A 326 6.55 -44.93 4.83
CA ILE A 326 7.24 -43.65 4.94
C ILE A 326 8.30 -43.77 6.04
N THR A 327 9.55 -43.55 5.68
CA THR A 327 10.67 -43.61 6.59
C THR A 327 10.68 -42.39 7.53
N LYS A 328 11.40 -42.51 8.67
CA LYS A 328 11.61 -41.38 9.58
C LYS A 328 12.25 -40.18 8.86
N LYS A 329 13.20 -40.44 7.96
CA LYS A 329 13.90 -39.37 7.19
C LYS A 329 12.92 -38.63 6.30
N GLU A 330 12.07 -39.33 5.54
CA GLU A 330 11.03 -38.71 4.68
C GLU A 330 10.01 -37.92 5.52
N LEU A 331 9.59 -38.46 6.66
CA LEU A 331 8.67 -37.77 7.56
C LEU A 331 9.28 -36.45 8.07
N LEU A 332 10.53 -36.44 8.52
CA LEU A 332 11.21 -35.20 8.96
C LEU A 332 11.37 -34.21 7.80
N GLN A 333 11.62 -34.68 6.58
CA GLN A 333 11.68 -33.82 5.41
C GLN A 333 10.30 -33.20 5.12
N LEU A 334 9.21 -33.95 5.28
CA LEU A 334 7.85 -33.43 5.13
C LEU A 334 7.51 -32.38 6.20
N VAL A 335 7.92 -32.62 7.46
CA VAL A 335 7.81 -31.62 8.54
C VAL A 335 8.52 -30.32 8.14
N LYS A 336 9.75 -30.43 7.63
CA LYS A 336 10.52 -29.29 7.15
C LYS A 336 9.79 -28.56 6.01
N GLN A 337 9.21 -29.26 5.04
CA GLN A 337 8.45 -28.62 3.97
C GLN A 337 7.19 -27.92 4.48
N CYS A 338 6.53 -28.43 5.50
CA CYS A 338 5.35 -27.79 6.08
C CYS A 338 5.71 -26.53 6.88
N LYS A 339 6.88 -26.49 7.54
CA LYS A 339 7.30 -25.40 8.43
C LYS A 339 8.22 -24.39 7.78
N HIS A 340 9.03 -24.81 6.82
CA HIS A 340 10.15 -24.04 6.28
C HIS A 340 10.26 -24.20 4.77
N MET A 341 9.13 -24.16 4.05
CA MET A 341 9.17 -24.19 2.59
C MET A 341 9.83 -22.91 2.08
N GLU A 342 11.02 -23.06 1.52
CA GLU A 342 11.77 -21.94 0.97
C GLU A 342 11.44 -21.76 -0.52
N VAL A 343 11.19 -20.50 -0.91
CA VAL A 343 10.93 -20.11 -2.30
C VAL A 343 11.79 -18.90 -2.68
N CYS A 344 12.29 -18.90 -3.91
CA CYS A 344 13.13 -17.83 -4.41
C CYS A 344 12.28 -16.74 -5.04
N VAL A 345 12.29 -15.54 -4.48
CA VAL A 345 11.58 -14.38 -5.01
C VAL A 345 12.40 -13.74 -6.14
N THR A 346 11.87 -13.72 -7.34
CA THR A 346 12.54 -13.23 -8.55
C THR A 346 12.03 -11.88 -9.04
N GLY A 347 10.90 -11.43 -8.51
CA GLY A 347 10.26 -10.18 -8.92
C GLY A 347 9.00 -9.88 -8.12
N SER A 348 8.33 -8.82 -8.50
CA SER A 348 7.00 -8.47 -8.03
C SER A 348 6.06 -8.24 -9.22
N LYS A 349 4.78 -8.13 -8.96
CA LYS A 349 3.88 -7.53 -9.93
C LYS A 349 4.23 -6.05 -10.14
N SER A 350 3.79 -5.51 -11.29
CA SER A 350 4.11 -4.14 -11.68
C SER A 350 3.39 -3.09 -10.82
N PHE A 351 3.76 -1.82 -11.00
CA PHE A 351 3.06 -0.67 -10.42
C PHE A 351 1.56 -0.65 -10.74
N GLU A 352 1.12 -1.24 -11.85
CA GLU A 352 -0.32 -1.35 -12.18
C GLU A 352 -1.12 -2.14 -11.14
N GLN A 353 -0.48 -3.11 -10.49
CA GLN A 353 -1.10 -4.00 -9.50
C GLN A 353 -0.68 -3.67 -8.06
N ALA A 354 0.28 -2.78 -7.89
CA ALA A 354 0.69 -2.29 -6.58
C ALA A 354 -0.39 -1.37 -5.98
N GLN A 355 -0.66 -1.52 -4.69
CA GLN A 355 -1.59 -0.62 -4.00
C GLN A 355 -0.94 0.74 -3.72
N VAL A 356 0.34 0.74 -3.36
CA VAL A 356 1.14 1.93 -3.07
C VAL A 356 2.57 1.77 -3.61
N CYS A 357 3.33 2.86 -3.56
CA CYS A 357 4.78 2.84 -3.74
C CYS A 357 5.49 2.92 -2.38
N ALA A 358 6.65 2.31 -2.27
CA ALA A 358 7.66 2.70 -1.30
C ALA A 358 8.64 3.66 -1.99
N GLY A 359 9.10 4.68 -1.26
CA GLY A 359 9.91 5.77 -1.80
C GLY A 359 9.12 7.06 -1.99
N GLY A 360 9.79 8.12 -2.42
CA GLY A 360 9.19 9.46 -2.60
C GLY A 360 10.18 10.58 -2.40
N VAL A 361 9.70 11.80 -2.24
CA VAL A 361 10.51 12.96 -1.85
C VAL A 361 11.09 12.73 -0.47
N HIS A 362 12.40 12.93 -0.31
CA HIS A 362 13.08 12.75 0.97
C HIS A 362 12.47 13.63 2.07
N THR A 363 12.17 13.02 3.21
CA THR A 363 11.54 13.69 4.37
C THR A 363 12.42 14.77 5.01
N ASP A 364 13.75 14.63 4.91
CA ASP A 364 14.71 15.65 5.39
C ASP A 364 14.60 17.00 4.66
N GLU A 365 14.01 17.01 3.47
CA GLU A 365 13.76 18.22 2.67
C GLU A 365 12.39 18.86 2.90
N ILE A 366 11.57 18.27 3.78
CA ILE A 366 10.22 18.74 4.09
C ILE A 366 10.13 19.07 5.58
N ASN A 367 9.42 20.12 5.94
CA ASN A 367 9.11 20.44 7.34
C ASN A 367 7.93 19.57 7.82
N PRO A 368 8.11 18.68 8.81
CA PRO A 368 7.04 17.78 9.25
C PRO A 368 5.88 18.49 9.96
N ARG A 369 6.06 19.73 10.42
CA ARG A 369 4.99 20.48 11.08
C ARG A 369 4.09 21.24 10.11
N THR A 370 4.60 21.56 8.91
CA THR A 370 3.87 22.36 7.91
C THR A 370 3.65 21.64 6.58
N MET A 371 4.39 20.55 6.35
CA MET A 371 4.51 19.86 5.06
C MET A 371 5.11 20.75 3.96
N GLU A 372 5.72 21.89 4.32
CA GLU A 372 6.38 22.81 3.39
C GLU A 372 7.78 22.31 3.02
N SER A 373 8.18 22.55 1.79
CA SER A 373 9.54 22.38 1.31
C SER A 373 10.53 23.25 2.11
N LYS A 374 11.64 22.66 2.53
CA LYS A 374 12.76 23.42 3.10
C LYS A 374 13.64 24.07 2.04
N LEU A 375 13.47 23.67 0.76
CA LEU A 375 14.28 24.14 -0.36
C LEU A 375 13.63 25.31 -1.10
N VAL A 376 12.31 25.28 -1.25
CA VAL A 376 11.54 26.28 -1.99
C VAL A 376 10.35 26.75 -1.18
N PRO A 377 10.30 27.99 -0.72
CA PRO A 377 9.17 28.52 0.03
C PRO A 377 7.86 28.44 -0.76
N ASN A 378 6.75 28.23 -0.04
CA ASN A 378 5.40 28.14 -0.62
C ASN A 378 5.15 26.90 -1.52
N VAL A 379 6.02 25.90 -1.46
CA VAL A 379 5.84 24.57 -2.06
C VAL A 379 5.58 23.57 -0.94
N TYR A 380 4.48 22.84 -1.04
CA TYR A 380 4.06 21.86 -0.04
C TYR A 380 3.91 20.47 -0.67
N PHE A 381 3.97 19.43 0.16
CA PHE A 381 3.81 18.05 -0.25
C PHE A 381 2.75 17.34 0.58
N ALA A 382 1.96 16.44 -0.03
CA ALA A 382 0.95 15.67 0.69
C ALA A 382 0.76 14.26 0.10
N GLY A 383 0.57 13.29 0.96
CA GLY A 383 0.29 11.90 0.59
C GLY A 383 1.52 11.13 0.09
N GLU A 384 1.27 10.19 -0.79
CA GLU A 384 2.22 9.18 -1.27
C GLU A 384 3.44 9.74 -2.02
N VAL A 385 3.42 11.01 -2.45
CA VAL A 385 4.57 11.67 -3.08
C VAL A 385 5.75 11.84 -2.13
N VAL A 386 5.51 11.87 -0.82
CA VAL A 386 6.51 11.90 0.26
C VAL A 386 6.99 10.48 0.55
N ASP A 387 8.27 10.28 0.89
CA ASP A 387 8.82 8.96 1.25
C ASP A 387 8.27 8.44 2.58
N ILE A 388 6.96 8.24 2.61
CA ILE A 388 6.22 7.58 3.69
C ILE A 388 5.20 6.64 3.06
N ASP A 389 5.31 5.35 3.38
CA ASP A 389 4.31 4.34 3.06
C ASP A 389 3.85 3.61 4.33
N GLY A 390 2.57 3.34 4.41
CA GLY A 390 1.94 2.63 5.52
C GLY A 390 1.76 1.14 5.23
N MET A 391 1.65 0.36 6.30
CA MET A 391 1.24 -1.03 6.24
C MET A 391 -0.16 -1.16 5.60
N CYS A 392 -0.53 -2.39 5.22
CA CYS A 392 -1.90 -2.69 4.83
C CYS A 392 -2.85 -2.49 6.02
N GLY A 393 -3.97 -1.76 5.82
CA GLY A 393 -4.91 -1.58 6.92
C GLY A 393 -5.35 -0.15 7.21
N GLY A 394 -5.43 0.73 6.21
CA GLY A 394 -5.94 2.10 6.35
C GLY A 394 -4.85 3.16 6.56
N TYR A 395 -3.62 2.75 6.84
CA TYR A 395 -2.52 3.67 7.17
C TYR A 395 -2.12 4.60 6.03
N ASN A 396 -2.12 4.12 4.78
CA ASN A 396 -1.81 4.96 3.61
C ASN A 396 -2.87 6.03 3.36
N LEU A 397 -4.13 5.72 3.63
CA LEU A 397 -5.20 6.73 3.58
C LEU A 397 -5.11 7.68 4.77
N GLN A 398 -4.83 7.18 5.98
CA GLN A 398 -4.57 8.05 7.13
C GLN A 398 -3.44 9.04 6.84
N TRP A 399 -2.32 8.57 6.29
CA TRP A 399 -1.22 9.44 5.86
C TRP A 399 -1.67 10.49 4.84
N ALA A 400 -2.48 10.08 3.86
CA ALA A 400 -3.03 11.00 2.86
C ALA A 400 -3.91 12.09 3.49
N TRP A 401 -4.77 11.71 4.45
CA TRP A 401 -5.61 12.67 5.17
C TRP A 401 -4.79 13.62 6.03
N SER A 402 -3.90 13.08 6.87
CA SER A 402 -3.10 13.86 7.82
C SER A 402 -2.18 14.85 7.11
N SER A 403 -1.39 14.37 6.15
CA SER A 403 -0.47 15.22 5.39
C SER A 403 -1.21 16.23 4.52
N GLY A 404 -2.36 15.84 3.92
CA GLY A 404 -3.23 16.74 3.18
C GLY A 404 -3.80 17.85 4.04
N TYR A 405 -4.31 17.52 5.23
CA TYR A 405 -4.81 18.49 6.19
C TYR A 405 -3.71 19.51 6.60
N VAL A 406 -2.55 19.01 7.00
CA VAL A 406 -1.45 19.87 7.45
C VAL A 406 -0.94 20.78 6.33
N ALA A 407 -0.73 20.22 5.12
CA ALA A 407 -0.31 21.01 3.96
C ALA A 407 -1.35 22.07 3.59
N GLY A 408 -2.64 21.69 3.55
CA GLY A 408 -3.72 22.62 3.22
C GLY A 408 -3.89 23.75 4.23
N ARG A 409 -3.79 23.45 5.51
CA ARG A 409 -3.86 24.43 6.59
C ARG A 409 -2.76 25.48 6.46
N HIS A 410 -1.49 25.05 6.38
CA HIS A 410 -0.35 25.98 6.33
C HIS A 410 -0.20 26.66 4.96
N ALA A 411 -0.71 26.05 3.90
CA ALA A 411 -0.80 26.73 2.60
C ALA A 411 -1.87 27.85 2.59
N ALA A 412 -2.83 27.86 3.49
CA ALA A 412 -3.84 28.92 3.60
C ALA A 412 -3.38 30.12 4.45
N GLU A 413 -2.39 29.95 5.32
CA GLU A 413 -1.77 31.03 6.12
C GLU A 413 -0.96 31.99 5.24
#